data_aa219e050e7838583e152b61e3425329
#
_entry.id   aa219e050e7838583e152b61e3425329
#
_cell.length_a   1.000
_cell.length_b   1.000
_cell.length_c   1.000
_cell.angle_alpha   90.00
_cell.angle_beta   90.00
_cell.angle_gamma   90.00
#
_symmetry.space_group_name_H-M   'P 1'
#
loop_
_entity.id
_entity.type
_entity.pdbx_description
1 polymer ?
#
loop_
_entity_poly.entity_id
_entity_poly.type
_entity_poly.pdbx_seq_one_letter_code
_entity_poly.pdbx_strand_id
1 'polypeptide(L)'
;MHNYCAKLRSRKYAYPEIEINTLKRKHPAGAAAKNVKKPKKAEVNYLPPHPIGQDEDTLEKERLELIDEMEKKNNAKIITEKMSKTFSSRRVEVVTLSPAVAIFKERWPALFSETQIKEEFRRITTISLEETFMRKLDEYLPCLLQLMRAKGGAAGSRMCPLLDTVNESQSLEKKRDVVLCCLTEYLGERQEDLFQDCQDCEDYTNQTIKVIVIHDVMAEEDPAEVAIVFEGHQVLTGCGNRTKACVLLMGLIYALNLEYPKTLKNTLEVFQKLFLELDGTKLLKKVHSLKSKLME
;
A
#
# COMPACT_ATOMS: atom_id res chain seq x y z
N MET A 1 17.87 18.37 -17.84
CA MET A 1 16.73 18.96 -17.08
C MET A 1 17.02 19.18 -15.61
N HIS A 2 17.69 18.28 -14.89
CA HIS A 2 17.94 18.41 -13.43
C HIS A 2 18.68 19.72 -13.05
N ASN A 3 19.70 20.12 -13.83
CA ASN A 3 20.46 21.33 -13.55
C ASN A 3 19.69 22.64 -13.82
N TYR A 4 18.71 22.60 -14.72
CA TYR A 4 17.88 23.77 -15.04
C TYR A 4 16.89 24.08 -13.91
N CYS A 5 16.22 23.06 -13.39
CA CYS A 5 15.32 23.18 -12.24
C CYS A 5 16.05 23.66 -10.97
N ALA A 6 17.28 23.18 -10.74
CA ALA A 6 18.11 23.65 -9.63
C ALA A 6 18.47 25.14 -9.74
N LYS A 7 18.79 25.60 -10.96
CA LYS A 7 19.08 27.01 -11.26
C LYS A 7 17.85 27.94 -11.10
N LEU A 8 16.66 27.46 -11.47
CA LEU A 8 15.42 28.23 -11.28
C LEU A 8 15.06 28.36 -9.80
N ARG A 9 15.25 27.29 -9.02
CA ARG A 9 15.05 27.32 -7.56
C ARG A 9 16.02 28.29 -6.86
N SER A 10 17.27 28.33 -7.27
CA SER A 10 18.28 29.24 -6.69
C SER A 10 17.94 30.72 -6.93
N ARG A 11 17.16 31.01 -7.96
CA ARG A 11 16.68 32.37 -8.31
C ARG A 11 15.31 32.72 -7.71
N LYS A 12 14.78 31.91 -6.80
CA LYS A 12 13.48 32.09 -6.11
C LYS A 12 12.26 32.22 -7.05
N TYR A 13 12.32 31.66 -8.25
CA TYR A 13 11.15 31.58 -9.10
C TYR A 13 10.20 30.50 -8.54
N ALA A 14 9.04 30.93 -8.05
CA ALA A 14 7.97 30.05 -7.62
C ALA A 14 7.20 29.54 -8.85
N TYR A 15 7.59 28.38 -9.36
CA TYR A 15 6.81 27.66 -10.36
C TYR A 15 6.22 26.44 -9.69
N PRO A 16 4.87 26.35 -9.54
CA PRO A 16 4.18 25.19 -8.93
C PRO A 16 4.58 23.87 -9.58
N GLU A 17 4.75 23.87 -10.89
CA GLU A 17 5.16 22.69 -11.69
C GLU A 17 6.58 22.18 -11.35
N ILE A 18 7.47 23.05 -10.84
CA ILE A 18 8.81 22.65 -10.40
C ILE A 18 8.80 22.11 -8.98
N GLU A 19 7.87 22.57 -8.15
CA GLU A 19 7.69 22.09 -6.78
C GLU A 19 7.01 20.72 -6.71
N ILE A 20 6.17 20.37 -7.68
CA ILE A 20 5.50 19.09 -7.82
C ILE A 20 6.49 17.91 -7.82
N ASN A 21 7.68 18.10 -8.38
CA ASN A 21 8.73 17.09 -8.45
C ASN A 21 9.71 17.11 -7.26
N THR A 22 9.47 17.91 -6.23
CA THR A 22 10.31 17.90 -5.05
C THR A 22 9.88 16.78 -4.11
N LEU A 23 10.74 15.78 -3.97
CA LEU A 23 10.60 14.66 -3.02
C LEU A 23 10.60 15.08 -1.54
N LYS A 24 10.63 16.37 -1.26
CA LYS A 24 10.56 16.90 0.11
C LYS A 24 9.13 17.30 0.43
N ARG A 25 8.46 16.42 1.13
CA ARG A 25 7.17 16.71 1.76
C ARG A 25 7.37 17.81 2.80
N LYS A 26 6.76 18.98 2.67
CA LYS A 26 6.57 19.93 3.76
C LYS A 26 5.45 19.35 4.64
N HIS A 27 5.83 18.66 5.71
CA HIS A 27 4.84 18.24 6.70
C HIS A 27 4.38 19.45 7.51
N PRO A 28 3.08 19.67 7.67
CA PRO A 28 2.60 20.54 8.76
C PRO A 28 3.10 19.97 10.08
N ALA A 29 3.50 20.84 11.00
CA ALA A 29 3.86 20.42 12.34
C ALA A 29 2.69 19.65 12.97
N GLY A 30 2.87 18.35 13.24
CA GLY A 30 1.83 17.48 13.82
C GLY A 30 1.34 16.31 12.96
N ALA A 31 1.77 16.18 11.71
CA ALA A 31 1.34 15.05 10.88
C ALA A 31 1.93 13.71 11.36
N ALA A 32 1.06 12.73 11.59
CA ALA A 32 1.37 11.41 12.14
C ALA A 32 2.34 10.57 11.28
N ALA A 33 2.44 10.81 9.98
CA ALA A 33 3.21 10.01 9.03
C ALA A 33 4.74 10.22 9.04
N LYS A 34 5.36 10.63 10.15
CA LYS A 34 6.82 10.90 10.22
C LYS A 34 7.71 9.69 9.91
N ASN A 35 7.19 8.46 10.00
CA ASN A 35 7.97 7.23 9.90
C ASN A 35 7.72 6.43 8.62
N VAL A 36 6.80 6.83 7.77
CA VAL A 36 6.41 6.12 6.55
C VAL A 36 7.08 6.76 5.33
N LYS A 37 7.83 5.99 4.54
CA LYS A 37 8.49 6.48 3.32
C LYS A 37 7.60 6.35 2.11
N LYS A 38 7.57 7.41 1.30
CA LYS A 38 6.89 7.39 0.00
C LYS A 38 7.47 6.33 -0.93
N PRO A 39 6.63 5.69 -1.76
CA PRO A 39 7.08 5.04 -2.97
C PRO A 39 7.84 6.05 -3.84
N LYS A 40 9.05 5.69 -4.31
CA LYS A 40 9.96 6.63 -4.99
C LYS A 40 9.67 6.77 -6.49
N LYS A 41 8.42 6.79 -6.92
CA LYS A 41 8.09 6.96 -8.33
C LYS A 41 7.72 8.42 -8.63
N ALA A 42 8.18 8.94 -9.75
CA ALA A 42 7.82 10.28 -10.21
C ALA A 42 6.30 10.44 -10.39
N GLU A 43 5.64 9.39 -10.85
CA GLU A 43 4.19 9.33 -11.06
C GLU A 43 3.36 9.43 -9.79
N VAL A 44 3.93 9.06 -8.64
CA VAL A 44 3.22 9.13 -7.35
C VAL A 44 3.00 10.56 -6.89
N ASN A 45 3.86 11.49 -7.32
CA ASN A 45 3.71 12.92 -7.04
C ASN A 45 3.07 13.68 -8.22
N TYR A 46 2.58 12.97 -9.21
CA TYR A 46 1.87 13.55 -10.34
C TYR A 46 0.56 14.20 -9.89
N LEU A 47 0.33 15.43 -10.32
CA LEU A 47 -0.92 16.15 -10.15
C LEU A 47 -1.62 16.22 -11.49
N PRO A 48 -2.68 15.43 -11.69
CA PRO A 48 -3.46 15.50 -12.92
C PRO A 48 -4.19 16.86 -13.00
N PRO A 49 -4.37 17.42 -14.20
CA PRO A 49 -5.21 18.60 -14.37
C PRO A 49 -6.66 18.25 -14.01
N HIS A 50 -7.42 19.26 -13.61
CA HIS A 50 -8.86 19.10 -13.45
C HIS A 50 -9.52 18.76 -14.80
N PRO A 51 -10.61 17.98 -14.78
CA PRO A 51 -11.37 17.72 -16.01
C PRO A 51 -11.81 19.03 -16.66
N ILE A 52 -11.91 19.04 -17.99
CA ILE A 52 -12.27 20.25 -18.76
C ILE A 52 -13.62 20.78 -18.26
N GLY A 53 -13.66 22.08 -17.93
CA GLY A 53 -14.86 22.75 -17.43
C GLY A 53 -15.19 22.50 -15.96
N GLN A 54 -14.28 21.88 -15.21
CA GLN A 54 -14.41 21.67 -13.77
C GLN A 54 -13.43 22.57 -13.00
N ASP A 55 -13.93 23.25 -12.01
CA ASP A 55 -13.16 23.99 -11.01
C ASP A 55 -13.23 23.32 -9.63
N GLU A 56 -12.55 23.88 -8.65
CA GLU A 56 -12.53 23.32 -7.28
C GLU A 56 -13.94 23.25 -6.66
N ASP A 57 -14.79 24.27 -6.90
CA ASP A 57 -16.15 24.32 -6.36
C ASP A 57 -17.05 23.23 -6.98
N THR A 58 -16.91 23.01 -8.27
CA THR A 58 -17.63 21.95 -8.97
C THR A 58 -17.18 20.56 -8.50
N LEU A 59 -15.88 20.37 -8.31
CA LEU A 59 -15.31 19.10 -7.82
C LEU A 59 -15.70 18.84 -6.36
N GLU A 60 -15.81 19.89 -5.54
CA GLU A 60 -16.31 19.75 -4.17
C GLU A 60 -17.81 19.37 -4.16
N LYS A 61 -18.60 19.92 -5.05
CA LYS A 61 -19.99 19.50 -5.22
C LYS A 61 -20.10 18.03 -5.63
N GLU A 62 -19.28 17.58 -6.61
CA GLU A 62 -19.22 16.17 -7.00
C GLU A 62 -18.80 15.26 -5.83
N ARG A 63 -17.93 15.75 -4.93
CA ARG A 63 -17.54 15.03 -3.72
C ARG A 63 -18.71 14.88 -2.73
N LEU A 64 -19.46 15.94 -2.50
CA LEU A 64 -20.64 15.88 -1.63
C LEU A 64 -21.70 14.94 -2.19
N GLU A 65 -21.98 15.03 -3.48
CA GLU A 65 -22.88 14.10 -4.15
C GLU A 65 -22.39 12.64 -4.11
N LEU A 66 -21.05 12.41 -4.11
CA LEU A 66 -20.47 11.08 -3.95
C LEU A 66 -20.81 10.50 -2.56
N ILE A 67 -20.77 11.31 -1.50
CA ILE A 67 -21.14 10.87 -0.15
C ILE A 67 -22.61 10.46 -0.12
N ASP A 68 -23.49 11.29 -0.67
CA ASP A 68 -24.93 10.98 -0.75
C ASP A 68 -25.20 9.70 -1.55
N GLU A 69 -24.41 9.46 -2.60
CA GLU A 69 -24.53 8.23 -3.40
C GLU A 69 -24.10 6.97 -2.63
N MET A 70 -23.18 7.07 -1.69
CA MET A 70 -22.74 5.91 -0.90
C MET A 70 -23.83 5.36 0.02
N GLU A 71 -24.79 6.16 0.42
CA GLU A 71 -25.92 5.73 1.24
C GLU A 71 -26.98 4.94 0.44
N LYS A 72 -26.95 5.04 -0.88
CA LYS A 72 -27.94 4.41 -1.76
C LYS A 72 -27.46 3.02 -2.20
N LYS A 73 -28.40 2.14 -2.53
CA LYS A 73 -28.09 0.79 -3.01
C LYS A 73 -27.83 0.76 -4.52
N ASN A 74 -26.99 -0.17 -4.98
CA ASN A 74 -26.72 -0.45 -6.40
C ASN A 74 -26.05 0.70 -7.19
N ASN A 75 -25.27 1.54 -6.54
CA ASN A 75 -24.66 2.74 -7.12
C ASN A 75 -23.19 2.58 -7.50
N ALA A 76 -22.67 1.37 -7.57
CA ALA A 76 -21.23 1.11 -7.81
C ALA A 76 -20.70 1.84 -9.05
N LYS A 77 -21.46 1.92 -10.14
CA LYS A 77 -21.09 2.65 -11.36
C LYS A 77 -21.00 4.15 -11.13
N ILE A 78 -22.00 4.73 -10.45
CA ILE A 78 -22.07 6.18 -10.16
C ILE A 78 -20.92 6.56 -9.23
N ILE A 79 -20.67 5.76 -8.19
CA ILE A 79 -19.53 5.94 -7.28
C ILE A 79 -18.21 5.92 -8.07
N THR A 80 -18.01 4.94 -8.95
CA THR A 80 -16.78 4.85 -9.75
C THR A 80 -16.61 6.03 -10.71
N GLU A 81 -17.69 6.51 -11.31
CA GLU A 81 -17.69 7.70 -12.18
C GLU A 81 -17.31 8.97 -11.39
N LYS A 82 -17.98 9.22 -10.25
CA LYS A 82 -17.69 10.36 -9.38
C LYS A 82 -16.27 10.29 -8.81
N MET A 83 -15.80 9.11 -8.41
CA MET A 83 -14.43 8.88 -7.99
C MET A 83 -13.42 9.17 -9.13
N SER A 84 -13.80 8.92 -10.38
CA SER A 84 -12.95 9.28 -11.53
C SER A 84 -12.92 10.79 -11.77
N LYS A 85 -14.07 11.46 -11.73
CA LYS A 85 -14.16 12.93 -11.90
C LYS A 85 -13.38 13.69 -10.82
N THR A 86 -13.44 13.23 -9.57
CA THR A 86 -12.81 13.90 -8.42
C THR A 86 -11.35 13.43 -8.17
N PHE A 87 -10.76 12.63 -9.07
CA PHE A 87 -9.40 12.11 -8.91
C PHE A 87 -8.36 13.21 -8.75
N SER A 88 -8.42 14.25 -9.56
CA SER A 88 -7.48 15.38 -9.51
C SER A 88 -7.51 16.10 -8.17
N SER A 89 -8.70 16.33 -7.60
CA SER A 89 -8.87 16.95 -6.28
C SER A 89 -8.25 16.10 -5.18
N ARG A 90 -8.52 14.80 -5.14
CA ARG A 90 -7.88 13.87 -4.18
C ARG A 90 -6.37 13.87 -4.29
N ARG A 91 -5.84 13.87 -5.54
CA ARG A 91 -4.38 13.88 -5.74
C ARG A 91 -3.75 15.18 -5.25
N VAL A 92 -4.35 16.32 -5.51
CA VAL A 92 -3.89 17.61 -4.98
C VAL A 92 -3.88 17.56 -3.45
N GLU A 93 -4.97 17.14 -2.83
CA GLU A 93 -5.10 17.08 -1.37
C GLU A 93 -4.04 16.17 -0.74
N VAL A 94 -3.89 14.95 -1.25
CA VAL A 94 -2.93 13.98 -0.71
C VAL A 94 -1.48 14.40 -0.92
N VAL A 95 -1.14 14.95 -2.09
CA VAL A 95 0.24 15.32 -2.43
C VAL A 95 0.66 16.63 -1.78
N THR A 96 -0.24 17.62 -1.70
CA THR A 96 0.10 18.97 -1.21
C THR A 96 -0.13 19.12 0.30
N LEU A 97 -1.25 18.63 0.82
CA LEU A 97 -1.63 18.80 2.23
C LEU A 97 -1.17 17.66 3.10
N SER A 98 -1.11 16.44 2.54
CA SER A 98 -0.71 15.24 3.27
C SER A 98 -1.52 15.03 4.56
N PRO A 99 -2.86 14.98 4.47
CA PRO A 99 -3.73 14.86 5.64
C PRO A 99 -3.46 13.57 6.42
N ALA A 100 -3.85 13.53 7.68
CA ALA A 100 -3.89 12.29 8.45
C ALA A 100 -4.88 11.32 7.80
N VAL A 101 -4.59 10.02 7.88
CA VAL A 101 -5.38 8.99 7.19
C VAL A 101 -6.84 8.99 7.66
N ALA A 102 -7.07 9.17 8.97
CA ALA A 102 -8.42 9.24 9.52
C ALA A 102 -9.24 10.42 8.93
N ILE A 103 -8.64 11.63 8.88
CA ILE A 103 -9.28 12.82 8.31
C ILE A 103 -9.58 12.61 6.83
N PHE A 104 -8.63 12.00 6.10
CA PHE A 104 -8.83 11.72 4.68
C PHE A 104 -9.92 10.67 4.44
N LYS A 105 -10.04 9.68 5.33
CA LYS A 105 -11.10 8.66 5.30
C LYS A 105 -12.47 9.27 5.52
N GLU A 106 -12.60 10.19 6.47
CA GLU A 106 -13.85 10.93 6.69
C GLU A 106 -14.25 11.76 5.48
N ARG A 107 -13.29 12.40 4.84
CA ARG A 107 -13.53 13.24 3.66
C ARG A 107 -13.82 12.45 2.39
N TRP A 108 -13.15 11.32 2.19
CA TRP A 108 -13.23 10.47 1.00
C TRP A 108 -13.54 8.99 1.34
N PRO A 109 -14.65 8.70 2.02
CA PRO A 109 -14.93 7.34 2.51
C PRO A 109 -15.04 6.32 1.38
N ALA A 110 -15.49 6.70 0.18
CA ALA A 110 -15.61 5.83 -0.98
C ALA A 110 -14.28 5.22 -1.40
N LEU A 111 -13.14 5.91 -1.17
CA LEU A 111 -11.81 5.39 -1.49
C LEU A 111 -11.49 4.12 -0.71
N PHE A 112 -11.99 3.97 0.50
CA PHE A 112 -11.68 2.87 1.41
C PHE A 112 -12.57 1.63 1.17
N SER A 113 -12.86 1.36 -0.09
CA SER A 113 -13.44 0.12 -0.57
C SER A 113 -12.45 -0.60 -1.50
N GLU A 114 -12.49 -1.92 -1.52
CA GLU A 114 -11.60 -2.74 -2.34
C GLU A 114 -11.57 -2.28 -3.81
N THR A 115 -12.74 -2.10 -4.40
CA THR A 115 -12.89 -1.66 -5.80
C THR A 115 -12.22 -0.30 -6.03
N GLN A 116 -12.47 0.68 -5.16
CA GLN A 116 -11.95 2.02 -5.38
C GLN A 116 -10.46 2.14 -5.07
N ILE A 117 -9.93 1.34 -4.14
CA ILE A 117 -8.48 1.22 -3.91
C ILE A 117 -7.78 0.71 -5.18
N LYS A 118 -8.30 -0.34 -5.81
CA LYS A 118 -7.75 -0.90 -7.05
C LYS A 118 -7.82 0.09 -8.21
N GLU A 119 -8.94 0.77 -8.37
CA GLU A 119 -9.13 1.79 -9.41
C GLU A 119 -8.26 3.03 -9.18
N GLU A 120 -8.11 3.49 -7.93
CA GLU A 120 -7.24 4.63 -7.61
C GLU A 120 -5.78 4.28 -7.89
N PHE A 121 -5.34 3.09 -7.51
CA PHE A 121 -4.00 2.61 -7.84
C PHE A 121 -3.77 2.56 -9.35
N ARG A 122 -4.77 2.07 -10.11
CA ARG A 122 -4.71 2.05 -11.57
C ARG A 122 -4.63 3.45 -12.18
N ARG A 123 -5.38 4.43 -11.65
CA ARG A 123 -5.31 5.83 -12.08
C ARG A 123 -3.92 6.43 -11.86
N ILE A 124 -3.24 6.05 -10.76
CA ILE A 124 -1.91 6.57 -10.40
C ILE A 124 -0.80 5.89 -11.21
N THR A 125 -0.88 4.57 -11.41
CA THR A 125 0.23 3.75 -11.90
C THR A 125 0.01 3.16 -13.28
N THR A 126 -1.22 3.17 -13.79
CA THR A 126 -1.69 2.49 -15.03
C THR A 126 -1.62 0.95 -14.97
N ILE A 127 -1.33 0.37 -13.79
CA ILE A 127 -1.16 -1.07 -13.59
C ILE A 127 -2.36 -1.64 -12.83
N SER A 128 -2.77 -2.86 -13.18
CA SER A 128 -3.75 -3.64 -12.42
C SER A 128 -3.10 -4.13 -11.13
N LEU A 129 -3.56 -3.60 -9.98
CA LEU A 129 -2.96 -3.86 -8.67
C LEU A 129 -2.92 -5.36 -8.33
N GLU A 130 -4.08 -5.98 -8.27
CA GLU A 130 -4.22 -7.36 -7.81
C GLU A 130 -3.64 -8.36 -8.82
N GLU A 131 -3.99 -8.20 -10.08
CA GLU A 131 -3.54 -9.09 -11.14
C GLU A 131 -2.00 -9.12 -11.24
N THR A 132 -1.36 -7.94 -11.24
CA THR A 132 0.09 -7.84 -11.36
C THR A 132 0.78 -8.43 -10.14
N PHE A 133 0.30 -8.08 -8.94
CA PHE A 133 0.88 -8.57 -7.68
C PHE A 133 0.78 -10.09 -7.57
N MET A 134 -0.42 -10.64 -7.80
CA MET A 134 -0.66 -12.09 -7.68
C MET A 134 0.13 -12.88 -8.73
N ARG A 135 0.11 -12.43 -9.98
CA ARG A 135 0.86 -13.07 -11.06
C ARG A 135 2.35 -13.18 -10.73
N LYS A 136 2.95 -12.09 -10.24
CA LYS A 136 4.38 -12.08 -9.89
C LYS A 136 4.69 -12.85 -8.61
N LEU A 137 3.80 -12.78 -7.63
CA LEU A 137 3.94 -13.62 -6.43
C LEU A 137 3.95 -15.11 -6.82
N ASP A 138 3.02 -15.54 -7.68
CA ASP A 138 2.94 -16.93 -8.13
C ASP A 138 4.15 -17.35 -8.98
N GLU A 139 4.63 -16.46 -9.83
CA GLU A 139 5.83 -16.68 -10.64
C GLU A 139 7.06 -16.95 -9.76
N TYR A 140 7.22 -16.19 -8.68
CA TYR A 140 8.37 -16.32 -7.77
C TYR A 140 8.14 -17.34 -6.64
N LEU A 141 6.91 -17.80 -6.41
CA LEU A 141 6.53 -18.64 -5.26
C LEU A 141 7.41 -19.88 -5.08
N PRO A 142 7.68 -20.70 -6.11
CA PRO A 142 8.52 -21.90 -5.95
C PRO A 142 9.94 -21.56 -5.51
N CYS A 143 10.55 -20.56 -6.14
CA CYS A 143 11.90 -20.14 -5.82
C CYS A 143 11.98 -19.50 -4.42
N LEU A 144 10.99 -18.67 -4.05
CA LEU A 144 10.90 -18.07 -2.71
C LEU A 144 10.84 -19.16 -1.62
N LEU A 145 9.99 -20.17 -1.79
CA LEU A 145 9.92 -21.30 -0.85
C LEU A 145 11.26 -22.03 -0.73
N GLN A 146 11.93 -22.27 -1.84
CA GLN A 146 13.25 -22.91 -1.84
C GLN A 146 14.30 -22.06 -1.11
N LEU A 147 14.37 -20.75 -1.40
CA LEU A 147 15.29 -19.83 -0.77
C LEU A 147 15.03 -19.68 0.74
N MET A 148 13.76 -19.66 1.15
CA MET A 148 13.39 -19.55 2.56
C MET A 148 13.74 -20.82 3.33
N ARG A 149 13.55 -22.03 2.74
CA ARG A 149 13.96 -23.30 3.34
C ARG A 149 15.48 -23.43 3.46
N ALA A 150 16.22 -22.93 2.49
CA ALA A 150 17.68 -22.92 2.51
C ALA A 150 18.27 -21.88 3.48
N LYS A 151 17.43 -21.00 4.05
CA LYS A 151 17.87 -19.94 4.94
C LYS A 151 18.21 -20.50 6.32
N GLY A 152 19.48 -20.41 6.69
CA GLY A 152 19.97 -20.82 8.03
C GLY A 152 19.89 -19.70 9.07
N GLY A 153 20.39 -20.04 10.29
CA GLY A 153 20.48 -19.12 11.40
C GLY A 153 19.13 -18.76 12.03
N ALA A 154 19.10 -17.72 12.83
CA ALA A 154 17.91 -17.32 13.58
C ALA A 154 16.70 -17.02 12.70
N ALA A 155 16.91 -16.46 11.51
CA ALA A 155 15.81 -16.22 10.56
C ALA A 155 15.21 -17.54 10.05
N GLY A 156 16.05 -18.50 9.67
CA GLY A 156 15.59 -19.83 9.28
C GLY A 156 14.78 -20.53 10.37
N SER A 157 15.27 -20.48 11.62
CA SER A 157 14.56 -21.06 12.75
C SER A 157 13.18 -20.45 13.01
N ARG A 158 13.01 -19.13 12.78
CA ARG A 158 11.71 -18.47 12.92
C ARG A 158 10.75 -18.80 11.77
N MET A 159 11.26 -19.01 10.56
CA MET A 159 10.44 -19.35 9.39
C MET A 159 10.04 -20.83 9.34
N CYS A 160 10.84 -21.72 9.94
CA CYS A 160 10.66 -23.17 9.85
C CYS A 160 9.25 -23.64 10.21
N PRO A 161 8.64 -23.23 11.35
CA PRO A 161 7.29 -23.68 11.69
C PRO A 161 6.23 -23.31 10.64
N LEU A 162 6.34 -22.12 10.01
CA LEU A 162 5.44 -21.70 8.95
C LEU A 162 5.68 -22.51 7.66
N LEU A 163 6.94 -22.73 7.30
CA LEU A 163 7.29 -23.47 6.09
C LEU A 163 6.87 -24.95 6.18
N ASP A 164 6.85 -25.53 7.38
CA ASP A 164 6.39 -26.90 7.59
C ASP A 164 4.90 -27.06 7.32
N THR A 165 4.09 -26.03 7.61
CA THR A 165 2.64 -26.05 7.29
C THR A 165 2.37 -26.13 5.78
N VAL A 166 3.29 -25.69 4.94
CA VAL A 166 3.18 -25.79 3.48
C VAL A 166 3.41 -27.20 2.97
N ASN A 167 4.23 -28.01 3.67
CA ASN A 167 4.47 -29.40 3.29
C ASN A 167 3.22 -30.26 3.43
N GLU A 168 2.33 -29.91 4.35
CA GLU A 168 1.07 -30.59 4.63
C GLU A 168 -0.07 -30.11 3.72
N SER A 169 0.03 -28.92 3.14
CA SER A 169 -1.01 -28.30 2.33
C SER A 169 -0.59 -28.10 0.88
N GLN A 170 -1.46 -28.53 -0.05
CA GLN A 170 -1.31 -28.24 -1.48
C GLN A 170 -1.96 -26.90 -1.89
N SER A 171 -2.65 -26.20 -0.97
CA SER A 171 -3.35 -24.97 -1.27
C SER A 171 -2.37 -23.85 -1.73
N LEU A 172 -2.65 -23.28 -2.89
CA LEU A 172 -1.90 -22.14 -3.43
C LEU A 172 -2.00 -20.92 -2.49
N GLU A 173 -3.19 -20.72 -1.94
CA GLU A 173 -3.46 -19.62 -1.01
C GLU A 173 -2.61 -19.74 0.25
N LYS A 174 -2.53 -20.93 0.85
CA LYS A 174 -1.66 -21.18 2.00
C LYS A 174 -0.19 -20.94 1.69
N LYS A 175 0.27 -21.35 0.49
CA LYS A 175 1.65 -21.11 0.06
C LYS A 175 1.95 -19.61 -0.09
N ARG A 176 1.03 -18.83 -0.67
CA ARG A 176 1.14 -17.36 -0.77
C ARG A 176 1.22 -16.72 0.62
N ASP A 177 0.32 -17.10 1.52
CA ASP A 177 0.27 -16.59 2.89
C ASP A 177 1.60 -16.83 3.63
N VAL A 178 2.07 -18.07 3.65
CA VAL A 178 3.33 -18.44 4.30
C VAL A 178 4.53 -17.70 3.71
N VAL A 179 4.60 -17.57 2.37
CA VAL A 179 5.70 -16.82 1.73
C VAL A 179 5.67 -15.35 2.12
N LEU A 180 4.51 -14.71 2.19
CA LEU A 180 4.41 -13.31 2.59
C LEU A 180 4.81 -13.11 4.06
N CYS A 181 4.41 -14.02 4.96
CA CYS A 181 4.83 -14.02 6.36
C CYS A 181 6.36 -14.23 6.50
N CYS A 182 6.92 -15.22 5.79
CA CYS A 182 8.34 -15.51 5.83
C CYS A 182 9.21 -14.45 5.15
N LEU A 183 8.67 -13.66 4.23
CA LEU A 183 9.43 -12.67 3.47
C LEU A 183 10.04 -11.59 4.37
N THR A 184 9.32 -11.13 5.39
CA THR A 184 9.81 -10.16 6.36
C THR A 184 11.05 -10.71 7.08
N GLU A 185 10.97 -11.92 7.62
CA GLU A 185 12.06 -12.60 8.30
C GLU A 185 13.26 -12.89 7.37
N TYR A 186 12.99 -13.32 6.15
CA TYR A 186 14.02 -13.55 5.14
C TYR A 186 14.83 -12.29 4.83
N LEU A 187 14.16 -11.14 4.77
CA LEU A 187 14.75 -9.82 4.57
C LEU A 187 15.35 -9.21 5.85
N GLY A 188 15.25 -9.91 6.99
CA GLY A 188 15.75 -9.48 8.30
C GLY A 188 14.96 -8.30 8.85
N GLU A 189 13.68 -8.29 8.61
CA GLU A 189 12.64 -7.50 9.24
C GLU A 189 11.80 -8.45 10.12
N ARG A 190 10.96 -7.95 11.00
CA ARG A 190 10.17 -8.81 11.88
C ARG A 190 8.78 -9.02 11.30
N GLN A 191 8.28 -10.26 11.36
CA GLN A 191 6.91 -10.56 10.92
C GLN A 191 5.90 -9.71 11.67
N GLU A 192 6.10 -9.54 12.97
CA GLU A 192 5.21 -8.77 13.83
C GLU A 192 5.15 -7.28 13.50
N ASP A 193 6.10 -6.75 12.73
CA ASP A 193 6.05 -5.35 12.27
C ASP A 193 4.97 -5.15 11.20
N LEU A 194 4.62 -6.19 10.44
CA LEU A 194 3.58 -6.14 9.40
C LEU A 194 2.31 -6.88 9.80
N PHE A 195 2.41 -8.08 10.36
CA PHE A 195 1.28 -8.93 10.68
C PHE A 195 1.08 -9.04 12.19
N GLN A 196 -0.16 -9.01 12.60
CA GLN A 196 -0.56 -9.24 13.99
C GLN A 196 -1.78 -10.15 14.01
N ASP A 197 -1.63 -11.29 14.67
CA ASP A 197 -2.73 -12.19 14.95
C ASP A 197 -3.30 -11.85 16.35
N CYS A 198 -4.62 -11.71 16.45
CA CYS A 198 -5.28 -11.43 17.72
C CYS A 198 -6.66 -12.10 17.79
N GLN A 199 -7.13 -12.30 19.00
CA GLN A 199 -8.49 -12.79 19.27
C GLN A 199 -9.46 -11.64 19.51
N ASP A 200 -8.96 -10.54 20.08
CA ASP A 200 -9.71 -9.31 20.34
C ASP A 200 -8.70 -8.16 20.42
N CYS A 201 -8.67 -7.31 19.41
CA CYS A 201 -7.71 -6.22 19.32
C CYS A 201 -8.45 -4.88 19.33
N GLU A 202 -8.49 -4.24 20.48
CA GLU A 202 -9.14 -2.92 20.63
C GLU A 202 -8.17 -1.74 20.50
N ASP A 203 -6.87 -1.92 20.73
CA ASP A 203 -5.89 -0.81 20.76
C ASP A 203 -4.88 -0.89 19.61
N TYR A 204 -5.04 -0.01 18.64
CA TYR A 204 -4.14 0.15 17.50
C TYR A 204 -3.31 1.44 17.56
N THR A 205 -3.42 2.24 18.62
CA THR A 205 -2.90 3.62 18.70
C THR A 205 -1.42 3.75 18.39
N ASN A 206 -0.62 2.72 18.67
CA ASN A 206 0.81 2.71 18.43
C ASN A 206 1.23 2.10 17.07
N GLN A 207 0.28 1.69 16.24
CA GLN A 207 0.56 1.01 14.98
C GLN A 207 0.64 2.01 13.83
N THR A 208 1.79 2.06 13.14
CA THR A 208 1.95 2.92 11.95
C THR A 208 1.32 2.29 10.73
N ILE A 209 1.64 1.00 10.47
CA ILE A 209 1.08 0.16 9.41
C ILE A 209 0.97 -1.26 9.96
N LYS A 210 -0.20 -1.87 9.85
CA LYS A 210 -0.44 -3.28 10.23
C LYS A 210 -1.49 -3.94 9.35
N VAL A 211 -1.30 -5.22 9.14
CA VAL A 211 -2.35 -6.16 8.72
C VAL A 211 -2.70 -6.99 9.95
N ILE A 212 -3.94 -6.89 10.39
CA ILE A 212 -4.44 -7.57 11.58
C ILE A 212 -5.31 -8.73 11.14
N VAL A 213 -5.08 -9.88 11.73
CA VAL A 213 -5.86 -11.09 11.51
C VAL A 213 -6.58 -11.40 12.82
N ILE A 214 -7.89 -11.31 12.78
CA ILE A 214 -8.76 -11.57 13.93
C ILE A 214 -9.26 -13.01 13.79
N HIS A 215 -8.96 -13.83 14.77
CA HIS A 215 -9.41 -15.20 14.85
C HIS A 215 -10.69 -15.27 15.70
N ASP A 216 -11.74 -15.88 15.14
CA ASP A 216 -12.93 -16.18 15.93
C ASP A 216 -12.63 -17.34 16.88
N VAL A 217 -12.96 -17.16 18.16
CA VAL A 217 -12.78 -18.18 19.22
C VAL A 217 -13.58 -19.46 18.92
N MET A 218 -14.60 -19.38 18.06
CA MET A 218 -15.51 -20.47 17.72
C MET A 218 -15.21 -21.12 16.35
N ALA A 219 -14.32 -20.54 15.53
CA ALA A 219 -13.98 -21.06 14.22
C ALA A 219 -12.57 -21.68 14.23
N GLU A 220 -12.48 -22.98 13.97
CA GLU A 220 -11.21 -23.73 14.09
C GLU A 220 -10.23 -23.51 12.92
N GLU A 221 -10.62 -23.02 11.75
CA GLU A 221 -9.75 -23.07 10.55
C GLU A 221 -9.51 -21.78 9.77
N ASP A 222 -10.40 -20.78 9.80
CA ASP A 222 -10.23 -19.55 9.02
C ASP A 222 -10.26 -18.29 9.88
N PRO A 223 -9.45 -17.25 9.54
CA PRO A 223 -9.54 -15.99 10.25
C PRO A 223 -10.92 -15.37 10.04
N ALA A 224 -11.58 -15.00 11.12
CA ALA A 224 -12.91 -14.38 11.07
C ALA A 224 -12.88 -13.04 10.31
N GLU A 225 -11.79 -12.30 10.44
CA GLU A 225 -11.62 -11.02 9.78
C GLU A 225 -10.15 -10.67 9.55
N VAL A 226 -9.87 -10.02 8.42
CA VAL A 226 -8.56 -9.42 8.13
C VAL A 226 -8.74 -7.94 7.86
N ALA A 227 -8.01 -7.12 8.61
CA ALA A 227 -8.10 -5.66 8.57
C ALA A 227 -6.76 -5.00 8.30
N ILE A 228 -6.80 -3.77 7.77
CA ILE A 228 -5.63 -2.91 7.58
C ILE A 228 -5.72 -1.72 8.52
N VAL A 229 -4.63 -1.46 9.24
CA VAL A 229 -4.48 -0.34 10.17
C VAL A 229 -3.41 0.61 9.64
N PHE A 230 -3.72 1.90 9.63
CA PHE A 230 -2.78 3.00 9.41
C PHE A 230 -2.92 4.04 10.51
N GLU A 231 -1.78 4.53 10.99
CA GLU A 231 -1.73 5.64 11.96
C GLU A 231 -2.64 5.42 13.18
N GLY A 232 -2.71 4.17 13.67
CA GLY A 232 -3.53 3.80 14.81
C GLY A 232 -5.03 3.63 14.52
N HIS A 233 -5.45 3.73 13.28
CA HIS A 233 -6.85 3.61 12.87
C HIS A 233 -7.08 2.44 11.91
N GLN A 234 -8.12 1.67 12.16
CA GLN A 234 -8.56 0.63 11.23
C GLN A 234 -9.21 1.29 10.00
N VAL A 235 -8.52 1.18 8.87
CA VAL A 235 -8.93 1.89 7.64
C VAL A 235 -9.73 1.02 6.70
N LEU A 236 -9.48 -0.29 6.70
CA LEU A 236 -10.17 -1.25 5.86
C LEU A 236 -10.38 -2.56 6.64
N THR A 237 -11.57 -3.14 6.51
CA THR A 237 -11.98 -4.42 7.08
C THR A 237 -12.44 -5.38 5.98
N GLY A 238 -12.63 -6.65 6.33
CA GLY A 238 -13.15 -7.62 5.38
C GLY A 238 -12.21 -7.91 4.21
N CYS A 239 -10.88 -7.84 4.44
CA CYS A 239 -9.91 -8.09 3.38
C CYS A 239 -9.86 -9.57 2.92
N GLY A 240 -10.58 -10.46 3.60
CA GLY A 240 -10.63 -11.89 3.30
C GLY A 240 -9.41 -12.64 3.82
N ASN A 241 -8.22 -12.40 3.30
CA ASN A 241 -6.99 -13.06 3.75
C ASN A 241 -5.78 -12.12 3.75
N ARG A 242 -4.66 -12.55 4.36
CA ARG A 242 -3.43 -11.75 4.44
C ARG A 242 -2.86 -11.38 3.08
N THR A 243 -2.92 -12.28 2.11
CA THR A 243 -2.42 -12.02 0.75
C THR A 243 -3.15 -10.85 0.11
N LYS A 244 -4.48 -10.89 0.16
CA LYS A 244 -5.33 -9.81 -0.36
C LYS A 244 -5.15 -8.51 0.42
N ALA A 245 -4.99 -8.60 1.74
CA ALA A 245 -4.67 -7.44 2.57
C ALA A 245 -3.35 -6.79 2.17
N CYS A 246 -2.29 -7.56 1.85
CA CYS A 246 -1.03 -7.02 1.33
C CYS A 246 -1.20 -6.30 -0.01
N VAL A 247 -2.03 -6.84 -0.90
CA VAL A 247 -2.37 -6.18 -2.18
C VAL A 247 -3.05 -4.83 -1.92
N LEU A 248 -4.10 -4.82 -1.09
CA LEU A 248 -4.86 -3.61 -0.78
C LEU A 248 -4.04 -2.59 0.02
N LEU A 249 -3.14 -3.07 0.90
CA LEU A 249 -2.17 -2.25 1.61
C LEU A 249 -1.31 -1.43 0.62
N MET A 250 -0.78 -2.08 -0.43
CA MET A 250 0.00 -1.38 -1.45
C MET A 250 -0.86 -0.37 -2.22
N GLY A 251 -2.11 -0.70 -2.53
CA GLY A 251 -3.06 0.22 -3.14
C GLY A 251 -3.28 1.47 -2.30
N LEU A 252 -3.52 1.29 -1.00
CA LEU A 252 -3.71 2.40 -0.04
C LEU A 252 -2.44 3.24 0.14
N ILE A 253 -1.26 2.63 0.23
CA ILE A 253 0.02 3.36 0.32
C ILE A 253 0.18 4.31 -0.87
N TYR A 254 -0.18 3.87 -2.08
CA TYR A 254 -0.13 4.69 -3.29
C TYR A 254 -1.23 5.75 -3.31
N ALA A 255 -2.47 5.37 -3.01
CA ALA A 255 -3.61 6.28 -2.99
C ALA A 255 -3.41 7.43 -1.99
N LEU A 256 -2.90 7.11 -0.80
CA LEU A 256 -2.65 8.06 0.29
C LEU A 256 -1.25 8.68 0.26
N ASN A 257 -0.42 8.31 -0.73
CA ASN A 257 0.95 8.81 -0.89
C ASN A 257 1.80 8.66 0.40
N LEU A 258 1.71 7.49 1.04
CA LEU A 258 2.41 7.20 2.29
C LEU A 258 3.88 6.80 2.07
N GLU A 259 4.72 7.06 3.06
CA GLU A 259 6.12 6.62 3.08
C GLU A 259 6.24 5.24 3.74
N TYR A 260 7.19 4.42 3.30
CA TYR A 260 7.44 3.13 3.94
C TYR A 260 8.04 3.29 5.33
N PRO A 261 7.53 2.60 6.37
CA PRO A 261 8.16 2.58 7.67
C PRO A 261 9.56 1.96 7.58
N LYS A 262 10.46 2.43 8.43
CA LYS A 262 11.85 1.94 8.42
C LYS A 262 11.96 0.43 8.69
N THR A 263 11.06 -0.10 9.48
CA THR A 263 11.01 -1.51 9.90
C THR A 263 10.54 -2.44 8.79
N LEU A 264 9.83 -1.93 7.77
CA LEU A 264 9.25 -2.73 6.68
C LEU A 264 9.74 -2.30 5.28
N LYS A 265 10.79 -1.50 5.23
CA LYS A 265 11.24 -0.87 3.97
C LYS A 265 11.67 -1.89 2.91
N ASN A 266 12.26 -3.03 3.29
CA ASN A 266 12.70 -4.04 2.34
C ASN A 266 11.50 -4.86 1.84
N THR A 267 10.60 -5.25 2.74
CA THR A 267 9.37 -5.99 2.37
C THR A 267 8.48 -5.18 1.44
N LEU A 268 8.18 -3.92 1.79
CA LEU A 268 7.36 -3.06 0.94
C LEU A 268 8.07 -2.70 -0.38
N GLU A 269 9.41 -2.65 -0.40
CA GLU A 269 10.16 -2.49 -1.64
C GLU A 269 10.09 -3.75 -2.52
N VAL A 270 10.04 -4.96 -1.96
CA VAL A 270 9.78 -6.19 -2.72
C VAL A 270 8.37 -6.14 -3.32
N PHE A 271 7.36 -5.78 -2.55
CA PHE A 271 6.00 -5.64 -3.06
C PHE A 271 5.94 -4.64 -4.23
N GLN A 272 6.56 -3.47 -4.07
CA GLN A 272 6.60 -2.44 -5.12
C GLN A 272 7.36 -2.89 -6.37
N LYS A 273 8.60 -3.39 -6.20
CA LYS A 273 9.56 -3.51 -7.30
C LYS A 273 9.65 -4.89 -7.92
N LEU A 274 9.28 -5.93 -7.17
CA LEU A 274 9.27 -7.29 -7.66
C LEU A 274 7.85 -7.75 -8.00
N PHE A 275 6.88 -7.52 -7.11
CA PHE A 275 5.52 -8.00 -7.33
C PHE A 275 4.67 -7.04 -8.18
N LEU A 276 4.86 -5.73 -8.04
CA LEU A 276 4.16 -4.73 -8.84
C LEU A 276 4.99 -4.20 -10.02
N GLU A 277 6.27 -4.59 -10.13
CA GLU A 277 7.21 -4.18 -11.19
C GLU A 277 7.37 -2.65 -11.33
N LEU A 278 7.16 -1.91 -10.24
CA LEU A 278 7.23 -0.45 -10.21
C LEU A 278 8.64 0.02 -9.78
N ASP A 279 9.22 1.00 -10.51
CA ASP A 279 10.51 1.67 -10.19
C ASP A 279 11.69 0.72 -9.87
N GLY A 280 11.94 -0.25 -10.74
CA GLY A 280 12.99 -1.27 -10.56
C GLY A 280 14.45 -0.80 -10.71
N THR A 281 14.71 0.50 -10.89
CA THR A 281 16.05 1.03 -11.25
C THR A 281 17.04 1.07 -10.10
N LYS A 282 16.59 1.30 -8.86
CA LYS A 282 17.42 1.32 -7.65
C LYS A 282 16.81 0.43 -6.60
N LEU A 283 17.52 -0.63 -6.23
CA LEU A 283 17.10 -1.58 -5.21
C LEU A 283 17.91 -1.39 -3.93
N LEU A 284 17.30 -1.62 -2.78
CA LEU A 284 18.00 -1.80 -1.53
C LEU A 284 18.85 -3.08 -1.61
N LYS A 285 19.98 -3.13 -0.89
CA LYS A 285 20.94 -4.25 -0.97
C LYS A 285 20.29 -5.63 -0.79
N LYS A 286 19.39 -5.77 0.20
CA LYS A 286 18.70 -7.03 0.48
C LYS A 286 17.71 -7.40 -0.62
N VAL A 287 16.98 -6.42 -1.16
CA VAL A 287 16.04 -6.63 -2.27
C VAL A 287 16.77 -6.96 -3.56
N HIS A 288 17.92 -6.31 -3.82
CA HIS A 288 18.78 -6.63 -4.96
C HIS A 288 19.28 -8.08 -4.87
N SER A 289 19.81 -8.49 -3.70
CA SER A 289 20.27 -9.87 -3.48
C SER A 289 19.15 -10.89 -3.66
N LEU A 290 17.94 -10.59 -3.18
CA LEU A 290 16.79 -11.46 -3.42
C LEU A 290 16.44 -11.53 -4.91
N LYS A 291 16.37 -10.38 -5.60
CA LYS A 291 16.10 -10.34 -7.04
C LYS A 291 17.10 -11.16 -7.86
N SER A 292 18.40 -11.04 -7.57
CA SER A 292 19.42 -11.84 -8.27
C SER A 292 19.16 -13.35 -8.14
N LYS A 293 18.85 -13.81 -6.93
CA LYS A 293 18.56 -15.23 -6.67
C LYS A 293 17.24 -15.72 -7.29
N LEU A 294 16.27 -14.83 -7.52
CA LEU A 294 15.03 -15.17 -8.21
C LEU A 294 15.18 -15.26 -9.72
N MET A 295 16.28 -14.74 -10.27
CA MET A 295 16.60 -14.74 -11.71
C MET A 295 17.61 -15.83 -12.10
N GLU A 296 18.23 -16.50 -11.12
CA GLU A 296 19.07 -17.69 -11.29
C GLU A 296 18.22 -18.94 -11.52
#